data_bb4a651e3a9ad97349bc20e91ab9ee0d
#
_entry.id   bb4a651e3a9ad97349bc20e91ab9ee0d
#
_cell.length_a   1.000
_cell.length_b   1.000
_cell.length_c   1.000
_cell.angle_alpha   90.00
_cell.angle_beta   90.00
_cell.angle_gamma   90.00
#
_symmetry.space_group_name_H-M   'P 1'
#
loop_
_entity.id
_entity.type
_entity.pdbx_description
1 polymer ?
#
loop_
_entity_poly.entity_id
_entity_poly.type
_entity_poly.pdbx_seq_one_letter_code
_entity_poly.pdbx_strand_id
1 'polypeptide(L)'
;GDGSCIHFDLLCSTSFFTLGIVRGRDVLGVEGSISDGETLISSLETFELGFFSPGKSRNRYLGIWYKNSPGAVVWVANRNNPIAERKGVLTLSDTGNLVLFNQTNSVIWSSNVSGTVQDPVARLLDTGNLVLKDNKSMPESYLWQSFDHPSDTLLAGMKIGWNLKTGEERYLTSWKSADDPSPGNFTYRLDENGLPQLFIDRGSVKIYRTGPWNGIGFGAVPAVQNLVFKPIVISNENEVYHTYEAASEAITMRLWLNQSGYVQRLILNQRSSWDVLYSAPFDKCGSYGSCGVNSICSSRRADACECIKGFISKSQESKNCVRESSLDCQKGEGFTRLVGVKVPDLLKFQLNESLNPTRCEAECLKDCSCTAYANMNVSEGRTGCLMWFGDLFDITEVADMYRGEDVFVRLSASGLGMHTCYACYAFFLEVLMFDRYLES
;
A
#
# COMPACT_ATOMS: atom_id res chain seq x y z
N GLY A 1 -10.88 10.90 97.65
CA GLY A 1 -10.92 9.72 96.92
C GLY A 1 -10.32 9.97 95.52
N ASP A 2 -9.14 9.53 95.37
CA ASP A 2 -8.33 9.71 94.10
C ASP A 2 -8.89 8.82 92.97
N GLY A 3 -9.14 9.43 91.86
CA GLY A 3 -9.49 8.75 90.63
C GLY A 3 -8.41 8.99 89.60
N SER A 4 -7.47 8.04 89.45
CA SER A 4 -6.44 8.03 88.40
C SER A 4 -7.07 7.67 87.06
N CYS A 5 -7.03 8.61 86.13
CA CYS A 5 -7.31 8.34 84.71
C CYS A 5 -6.06 7.77 84.02
N ILE A 6 -6.14 6.56 83.47
CA ILE A 6 -5.13 5.92 82.63
C ILE A 6 -5.43 6.34 81.20
N HIS A 7 -4.54 7.15 80.56
CA HIS A 7 -4.55 7.46 79.15
C HIS A 7 -4.04 6.26 78.38
N PHE A 8 -4.86 5.67 77.52
CA PHE A 8 -4.44 4.74 76.47
C PHE A 8 -4.23 5.54 75.20
N ASP A 9 -2.98 5.76 74.86
CA ASP A 9 -2.61 6.27 73.51
C ASP A 9 -2.76 5.16 72.47
N LEU A 10 -3.83 5.26 71.68
CA LEU A 10 -4.02 4.41 70.50
C LEU A 10 -3.23 5.03 69.34
N LEU A 11 -2.00 4.55 69.10
CA LEU A 11 -1.25 4.84 67.91
C LEU A 11 -1.92 4.14 66.71
N CYS A 12 -2.79 4.88 66.01
CA CYS A 12 -3.37 4.46 64.74
C CYS A 12 -2.35 4.71 63.64
N SER A 13 -1.55 3.69 63.35
CA SER A 13 -0.67 3.66 62.20
C SER A 13 -1.50 3.55 60.92
N THR A 14 -1.87 4.66 60.31
CA THR A 14 -2.47 4.72 59.00
C THR A 14 -1.35 4.50 57.96
N SER A 15 -1.14 3.23 57.59
CA SER A 15 -0.40 2.89 56.41
C SER A 15 -1.20 3.37 55.17
N PHE A 16 -0.85 4.54 54.68
CA PHE A 16 -1.27 4.96 53.35
C PHE A 16 -0.60 4.03 52.31
N PHE A 17 -1.33 3.00 51.91
CA PHE A 17 -1.03 2.36 50.63
C PHE A 17 -1.33 3.39 49.52
N THR A 18 -0.33 4.15 49.14
CA THR A 18 -0.34 4.83 47.87
C THR A 18 -0.40 3.71 46.83
N LEU A 19 -1.58 3.43 46.25
CA LEU A 19 -1.71 2.78 44.97
C LEU A 19 -1.00 3.72 44.00
N GLY A 20 0.29 3.48 43.80
CA GLY A 20 1.03 4.05 42.68
C GLY A 20 0.36 3.54 41.43
N ILE A 21 -0.37 4.43 40.72
CA ILE A 21 -0.73 4.18 39.33
C ILE A 21 0.63 3.98 38.62
N VAL A 22 0.96 2.74 38.33
CA VAL A 22 2.12 2.42 37.48
C VAL A 22 1.74 2.98 36.11
N ARG A 23 2.06 4.24 35.85
CA ARG A 23 2.06 4.80 34.52
C ARG A 23 2.98 3.91 33.69
N GLY A 24 2.45 3.33 32.62
CA GLY A 24 3.24 2.51 31.72
C GLY A 24 4.51 3.27 31.32
N ARG A 25 5.63 2.57 31.38
CA ARG A 25 6.94 3.13 31.03
C ARG A 25 7.02 3.19 29.50
N ASP A 26 6.93 4.36 28.90
CA ASP A 26 7.04 4.58 27.44
C ASP A 26 8.48 4.85 26.98
N VAL A 27 9.42 4.96 27.92
CA VAL A 27 10.82 5.37 27.69
C VAL A 27 11.79 4.35 28.28
N LEU A 28 12.80 4.01 27.51
CA LEU A 28 13.96 3.21 27.91
C LEU A 28 15.23 4.08 27.80
N GLY A 29 15.89 4.30 28.92
CA GLY A 29 17.23 4.97 28.99
C GLY A 29 18.38 3.95 29.06
N VAL A 30 19.60 4.44 29.08
CA VAL A 30 20.84 3.62 29.06
C VAL A 30 20.92 2.62 30.23
N GLU A 31 20.49 2.99 31.43
CA GLU A 31 20.49 2.09 32.59
C GLU A 31 19.28 1.15 32.63
N GLY A 32 18.36 1.28 31.64
CA GLY A 32 17.13 0.52 31.58
C GLY A 32 17.27 -0.76 30.77
N SER A 33 16.44 -1.74 31.12
CA SER A 33 16.28 -2.97 30.34
C SER A 33 14.82 -3.38 30.31
N ILE A 34 14.45 -4.20 29.34
CA ILE A 34 13.17 -4.87 29.22
C ILE A 34 13.48 -6.37 29.11
N SER A 35 13.17 -7.11 30.17
CA SER A 35 13.32 -8.57 30.21
C SER A 35 12.06 -9.25 29.67
N ASP A 36 12.20 -10.53 29.29
CA ASP A 36 11.03 -11.34 28.90
C ASP A 36 9.99 -11.40 30.03
N GLY A 37 8.79 -10.94 29.75
CA GLY A 37 7.71 -10.76 30.71
C GLY A 37 7.46 -9.30 31.10
N GLU A 38 8.37 -8.38 30.76
CA GLU A 38 8.19 -6.95 30.92
C GLU A 38 7.81 -6.29 29.59
N THR A 39 7.14 -5.15 29.64
CA THR A 39 6.74 -4.38 28.45
C THR A 39 7.03 -2.89 28.60
N LEU A 40 7.30 -2.25 27.46
CA LEU A 40 7.25 -0.81 27.30
C LEU A 40 5.86 -0.47 26.75
N ILE A 41 5.18 0.51 27.35
CA ILE A 41 3.79 0.85 26.99
C ILE A 41 3.77 2.31 26.53
N SER A 42 3.16 2.60 25.37
CA SER A 42 3.02 3.96 24.86
C SER A 42 2.18 4.84 25.80
N SER A 43 2.38 6.16 25.74
CA SER A 43 1.80 7.12 26.71
C SER A 43 0.28 7.07 26.83
N LEU A 44 -0.43 6.84 25.72
CA LEU A 44 -1.89 6.68 25.66
C LEU A 44 -2.33 5.21 25.76
N GLU A 45 -1.40 4.32 26.09
CA GLU A 45 -1.67 2.88 26.26
C GLU A 45 -2.20 2.19 24.99
N THR A 46 -1.86 2.69 23.81
CA THR A 46 -2.29 2.12 22.53
C THR A 46 -1.44 0.92 22.13
N PHE A 47 -0.12 0.99 22.35
CA PHE A 47 0.84 -0.03 21.94
C PHE A 47 1.68 -0.53 23.11
N GLU A 48 2.12 -1.78 22.97
CA GLU A 48 3.10 -2.43 23.85
C GLU A 48 4.26 -2.98 23.02
N LEU A 49 5.48 -2.82 23.55
CA LEU A 49 6.70 -3.47 23.08
C LEU A 49 7.13 -4.49 24.12
N GLY A 50 7.42 -5.70 23.72
CA GLY A 50 7.87 -6.77 24.61
C GLY A 50 8.15 -8.06 23.87
N PHE A 51 8.30 -9.14 24.65
CA PHE A 51 8.56 -10.47 24.12
C PHE A 51 7.27 -11.26 23.94
N PHE A 52 7.12 -11.90 22.77
CA PHE A 52 5.98 -12.74 22.44
C PHE A 52 6.40 -14.02 21.75
N SER A 53 5.51 -15.00 21.73
CA SER A 53 5.61 -16.21 20.92
C SER A 53 4.43 -16.27 19.97
N PRO A 54 4.64 -16.34 18.64
CA PRO A 54 3.56 -16.38 17.69
C PRO A 54 2.88 -17.77 17.68
N GLY A 55 1.54 -17.77 17.66
CA GLY A 55 0.74 -18.98 17.51
C GLY A 55 1.15 -20.12 18.44
N LYS A 56 1.60 -21.23 17.89
CA LYS A 56 2.07 -22.42 18.62
C LYS A 56 3.59 -22.47 18.80
N SER A 57 4.31 -21.46 18.32
CA SER A 57 5.78 -21.42 18.43
C SER A 57 6.23 -21.31 19.88
N ARG A 58 7.35 -21.94 20.20
CA ARG A 58 8.07 -21.76 21.47
C ARG A 58 9.14 -20.68 21.38
N ASN A 59 9.48 -20.26 20.17
CA ASN A 59 10.44 -19.21 19.92
C ASN A 59 9.92 -17.86 20.44
N ARG A 60 10.85 -17.03 20.91
CA ARG A 60 10.57 -15.71 21.44
C ARG A 60 11.07 -14.64 20.47
N TYR A 61 10.24 -13.65 20.29
CA TYR A 61 10.52 -12.50 19.43
C TYR A 61 10.25 -11.23 20.21
N LEU A 62 11.03 -10.20 19.97
CA LEU A 62 10.76 -8.84 20.41
C LEU A 62 9.86 -8.17 19.38
N GLY A 63 8.70 -7.67 19.79
CA GLY A 63 7.73 -7.06 18.87
C GLY A 63 6.89 -5.97 19.50
N ILE A 64 6.15 -5.28 18.65
CA ILE A 64 5.16 -4.26 19.02
C ILE A 64 3.79 -4.78 18.62
N TRP A 65 2.80 -4.61 19.50
CA TRP A 65 1.41 -4.97 19.25
C TRP A 65 0.44 -3.96 19.85
N TYR A 66 -0.82 -4.01 19.41
CA TYR A 66 -1.88 -3.22 20.05
C TYR A 66 -2.19 -3.77 21.44
N LYS A 67 -2.14 -2.92 22.47
CA LYS A 67 -2.42 -3.31 23.86
C LYS A 67 -3.79 -3.95 24.02
N ASN A 68 -4.82 -3.40 23.37
CA ASN A 68 -6.18 -3.91 23.40
C ASN A 68 -6.43 -5.12 22.47
N SER A 69 -5.41 -5.54 21.71
CA SER A 69 -5.46 -6.70 20.81
C SER A 69 -4.07 -7.33 20.69
N PRO A 70 -3.57 -8.01 21.72
CA PRO A 70 -2.16 -8.48 21.75
C PRO A 70 -1.78 -9.46 20.63
N GLY A 71 -2.77 -10.14 20.03
CA GLY A 71 -2.54 -10.99 18.85
C GLY A 71 -2.26 -10.20 17.57
N ALA A 72 -2.49 -8.88 17.55
CA ALA A 72 -2.24 -8.01 16.42
C ALA A 72 -0.84 -7.38 16.51
N VAL A 73 0.20 -8.22 16.31
CA VAL A 73 1.60 -7.78 16.23
C VAL A 73 1.77 -6.96 14.96
N VAL A 74 2.42 -5.80 15.07
CA VAL A 74 2.60 -4.85 13.97
C VAL A 74 4.05 -4.70 13.53
N TRP A 75 4.98 -5.07 14.39
CA TRP A 75 6.41 -5.02 14.11
C TRP A 75 7.18 -6.08 14.89
N VAL A 76 8.26 -6.62 14.33
CA VAL A 76 9.13 -7.63 14.97
C VAL A 76 10.59 -7.31 14.66
N ALA A 77 11.42 -7.19 15.72
CA ALA A 77 12.84 -6.86 15.60
C ALA A 77 13.66 -8.02 15.04
N ASN A 78 13.57 -9.17 15.69
CA ASN A 78 14.44 -10.33 15.45
C ASN A 78 13.76 -11.42 14.60
N ARG A 79 13.07 -11.04 13.51
CA ARG A 79 12.33 -11.96 12.64
C ARG A 79 13.15 -13.17 12.18
N ASN A 80 14.45 -12.94 11.87
CA ASN A 80 15.36 -13.96 11.34
C ASN A 80 16.12 -14.74 12.42
N ASN A 81 16.17 -14.19 13.64
CA ASN A 81 16.93 -14.73 14.75
C ASN A 81 16.06 -14.91 15.99
N PRO A 82 15.23 -15.96 16.06
CA PRO A 82 14.41 -16.21 17.24
C PRO A 82 15.28 -16.56 18.47
N ILE A 83 14.77 -16.23 19.66
CA ILE A 83 15.34 -16.68 20.93
C ILE A 83 14.60 -17.94 21.33
N ALA A 84 15.32 -19.04 21.54
CA ALA A 84 14.72 -20.35 21.87
C ALA A 84 14.14 -20.42 23.30
N GLU A 85 14.59 -19.54 24.19
CA GLU A 85 14.28 -19.54 25.62
C GLU A 85 13.63 -18.23 26.09
N ARG A 86 12.86 -18.29 27.18
CA ARG A 86 12.23 -17.11 27.80
C ARG A 86 13.19 -16.28 28.66
N LYS A 87 14.31 -15.84 28.05
CA LYS A 87 15.35 -15.08 28.74
C LYS A 87 15.97 -14.02 27.83
N GLY A 88 15.18 -13.44 26.95
CA GLY A 88 15.58 -12.29 26.15
C GLY A 88 15.67 -11.03 27.01
N VAL A 89 16.62 -10.15 26.70
CA VAL A 89 16.77 -8.84 27.35
C VAL A 89 17.06 -7.80 26.27
N LEU A 90 16.21 -6.77 26.19
CA LEU A 90 16.45 -5.58 25.40
C LEU A 90 17.08 -4.51 26.28
N THR A 91 18.19 -3.94 25.82
CA THR A 91 18.87 -2.79 26.51
C THR A 91 19.12 -1.66 25.52
N LEU A 92 19.34 -0.49 26.06
CA LEU A 92 19.89 0.65 25.32
C LEU A 92 21.33 0.85 25.76
N SER A 93 22.28 0.71 24.81
CA SER A 93 23.71 0.90 25.10
C SER A 93 24.05 2.39 25.23
N ASP A 94 25.14 2.70 25.89
CA ASP A 94 25.74 4.03 25.98
C ASP A 94 26.18 4.59 24.61
N THR A 95 26.43 3.71 23.65
CA THR A 95 26.70 4.10 22.25
C THR A 95 25.43 4.45 21.46
N GLY A 96 24.26 4.40 22.10
CA GLY A 96 22.98 4.74 21.47
C GLY A 96 22.34 3.63 20.65
N ASN A 97 22.69 2.37 20.87
CA ASN A 97 22.09 1.26 20.18
C ASN A 97 21.10 0.50 21.06
N LEU A 98 19.92 0.22 20.54
CA LEU A 98 19.05 -0.82 21.07
C LEU A 98 19.67 -2.17 20.74
N VAL A 99 19.90 -2.99 21.77
CA VAL A 99 20.55 -4.31 21.63
C VAL A 99 19.71 -5.37 22.33
N LEU A 100 19.40 -6.42 21.59
CA LEU A 100 18.67 -7.59 22.07
C LEU A 100 19.64 -8.73 22.33
N PHE A 101 19.67 -9.19 23.57
CA PHE A 101 20.48 -10.31 24.03
C PHE A 101 19.65 -11.56 24.30
N ASN A 102 20.26 -12.71 24.13
CA ASN A 102 19.73 -13.99 24.62
C ASN A 102 20.30 -14.31 26.03
N GLN A 103 19.96 -15.47 26.58
CA GLN A 103 20.42 -15.96 27.88
C GLN A 103 21.95 -16.05 28.01
N THR A 104 22.67 -16.26 26.92
CA THR A 104 24.15 -16.37 26.91
C THR A 104 24.85 -15.04 26.65
N ASN A 105 24.10 -13.94 26.74
CA ASN A 105 24.56 -12.57 26.40
C ASN A 105 25.07 -12.45 24.95
N SER A 106 24.59 -13.30 24.05
CA SER A 106 24.87 -13.15 22.62
C SER A 106 23.91 -12.14 22.02
N VAL A 107 24.44 -11.24 21.17
CA VAL A 107 23.63 -10.25 20.45
C VAL A 107 22.77 -10.96 19.39
N ILE A 108 21.47 -10.85 19.51
CA ILE A 108 20.48 -11.42 18.60
C ILE A 108 20.06 -10.40 17.55
N TRP A 109 19.94 -9.13 17.96
CA TRP A 109 19.55 -8.02 17.09
C TRP A 109 20.08 -6.70 17.66
N SER A 110 20.31 -5.73 16.78
CA SER A 110 20.67 -4.36 17.15
C SER A 110 20.09 -3.36 16.15
N SER A 111 19.82 -2.12 16.61
CA SER A 111 19.40 -1.00 15.77
C SER A 111 20.50 -0.50 14.81
N ASN A 112 21.76 -0.85 15.09
CA ASN A 112 22.95 -0.50 14.29
C ASN A 112 23.06 1.00 13.96
N VAL A 113 22.78 1.86 14.94
CA VAL A 113 23.00 3.29 14.81
C VAL A 113 24.50 3.57 14.75
N SER A 114 24.92 4.36 13.79
CA SER A 114 26.30 4.84 13.65
C SER A 114 26.42 6.27 14.13
N GLY A 115 27.52 6.60 14.84
CA GLY A 115 27.81 7.93 15.32
C GLY A 115 27.92 8.02 16.84
N THR A 116 28.29 9.22 17.33
CA THR A 116 28.40 9.49 18.77
C THR A 116 27.08 10.06 19.27
N VAL A 117 26.49 9.41 20.24
CA VAL A 117 25.24 9.81 20.90
C VAL A 117 25.58 10.20 22.32
N GLN A 118 25.08 11.36 22.81
CA GLN A 118 25.44 11.86 24.12
C GLN A 118 24.46 11.46 25.23
N ASP A 119 23.15 11.44 24.90
CA ASP A 119 22.08 11.12 25.85
C ASP A 119 20.98 10.30 25.12
N PRO A 120 21.31 9.04 24.75
CA PRO A 120 20.38 8.21 23.98
C PRO A 120 19.17 7.83 24.79
N VAL A 121 18.01 7.88 24.15
CA VAL A 121 16.74 7.45 24.71
C VAL A 121 15.91 6.76 23.63
N ALA A 122 15.31 5.62 23.98
CA ALA A 122 14.32 4.95 23.16
C ALA A 122 12.91 5.21 23.69
N ARG A 123 11.95 5.47 22.84
CA ARG A 123 10.55 5.71 23.21
C ARG A 123 9.60 4.99 22.27
N LEU A 124 8.58 4.36 22.85
CA LEU A 124 7.44 3.83 22.11
C LEU A 124 6.35 4.91 22.01
N LEU A 125 6.12 5.39 20.80
CA LEU A 125 5.11 6.40 20.52
C LEU A 125 3.71 5.80 20.43
N ASP A 126 2.68 6.64 20.60
CA ASP A 126 1.25 6.24 20.45
C ASP A 126 0.84 5.94 19.00
N THR A 127 1.74 6.20 18.04
CA THR A 127 1.63 5.76 16.65
C THR A 127 2.06 4.30 16.43
N GLY A 128 2.67 3.66 17.44
CA GLY A 128 3.31 2.34 17.32
C GLY A 128 4.75 2.40 16.81
N ASN A 129 5.31 3.60 16.63
CA ASN A 129 6.70 3.78 16.23
C ASN A 129 7.62 3.70 17.45
N LEU A 130 8.57 2.76 17.46
CA LEU A 130 9.68 2.77 18.41
C LEU A 130 10.78 3.64 17.84
N VAL A 131 11.08 4.73 18.53
CA VAL A 131 12.07 5.72 18.08
C VAL A 131 13.27 5.76 19.01
N LEU A 132 14.43 5.99 18.45
CA LEU A 132 15.68 6.22 19.14
C LEU A 132 16.17 7.62 18.83
N LYS A 133 16.46 8.42 19.85
CA LYS A 133 16.91 9.80 19.70
C LYS A 133 17.98 10.14 20.72
N ASP A 134 18.73 11.18 20.45
CA ASP A 134 19.60 11.86 21.43
C ASP A 134 18.80 13.01 22.04
N ASN A 135 18.59 13.01 23.37
CA ASN A 135 17.87 14.10 24.05
C ASN A 135 18.56 15.45 23.94
N LYS A 136 19.85 15.47 23.60
CA LYS A 136 20.64 16.70 23.39
C LYS A 136 20.63 17.19 21.96
N SER A 137 20.05 16.40 21.03
CA SER A 137 19.88 16.78 19.62
C SER A 137 18.55 17.49 19.37
N MET A 138 18.39 18.04 18.16
CA MET A 138 17.11 18.66 17.77
C MET A 138 15.94 17.67 17.89
N PRO A 139 14.78 18.09 18.45
CA PRO A 139 13.68 17.18 18.82
C PRO A 139 13.09 16.33 17.69
N GLU A 140 13.22 16.79 16.45
CA GLU A 140 12.60 16.17 15.27
C GLU A 140 13.50 15.14 14.56
N SER A 141 14.72 14.93 15.05
CA SER A 141 15.69 14.02 14.43
C SER A 141 15.72 12.69 15.18
N TYR A 142 15.24 11.63 14.55
CA TYR A 142 15.43 10.27 15.06
C TYR A 142 16.75 9.69 14.52
N LEU A 143 17.52 9.06 15.41
CA LEU A 143 18.70 8.30 15.04
C LEU A 143 18.33 6.99 14.36
N TRP A 144 17.18 6.42 14.77
CA TRP A 144 16.61 5.20 14.25
C TRP A 144 15.12 5.15 14.60
N GLN A 145 14.32 4.47 13.79
CA GLN A 145 12.91 4.23 14.07
C GLN A 145 12.43 2.91 13.45
N SER A 146 11.53 2.23 14.15
CA SER A 146 10.94 0.97 13.68
C SER A 146 10.14 1.13 12.38
N PHE A 147 9.60 2.33 12.12
CA PHE A 147 8.85 2.65 10.91
C PHE A 147 9.70 2.61 9.62
N ASP A 148 11.04 2.74 9.73
CA ASP A 148 11.95 2.56 8.60
C ASP A 148 12.24 1.09 8.27
N HIS A 149 11.85 0.17 9.16
CA HIS A 149 12.06 -1.28 9.03
C HIS A 149 10.75 -2.06 9.12
N PRO A 150 9.81 -1.90 8.16
CA PRO A 150 8.49 -2.52 8.22
C PRO A 150 8.55 -4.05 8.33
N SER A 151 7.57 -4.64 9.03
CA SER A 151 7.30 -6.07 9.01
C SER A 151 6.23 -6.38 7.94
N ASP A 152 5.07 -6.87 8.35
CA ASP A 152 3.94 -7.20 7.48
C ASP A 152 2.79 -6.20 7.59
N THR A 153 2.96 -5.16 8.40
CA THR A 153 1.90 -4.21 8.76
C THR A 153 2.32 -2.78 8.46
N LEU A 154 1.43 -2.01 7.83
CA LEU A 154 1.54 -0.57 7.64
C LEU A 154 0.59 0.14 8.62
N LEU A 155 1.14 0.96 9.49
CA LEU A 155 0.43 1.86 10.41
C LEU A 155 0.30 3.25 9.81
N ALA A 156 -0.58 4.08 10.38
CA ALA A 156 -0.69 5.48 10.00
C ALA A 156 0.64 6.21 10.22
N GLY A 157 1.08 6.96 9.21
CA GLY A 157 2.35 7.68 9.21
C GLY A 157 3.58 6.85 8.82
N MET A 158 3.50 5.50 8.75
CA MET A 158 4.57 4.70 8.16
C MET A 158 4.66 4.96 6.66
N LYS A 159 5.88 4.89 6.10
CA LYS A 159 6.14 5.06 4.68
C LYS A 159 6.48 3.72 4.02
N ILE A 160 5.86 3.41 2.89
CA ILE A 160 6.33 2.39 1.95
C ILE A 160 6.68 3.06 0.62
N GLY A 161 7.84 2.76 0.07
CA GLY A 161 8.41 3.40 -1.11
C GLY A 161 9.91 3.63 -0.99
N TRP A 162 10.40 4.62 -1.70
CA TRP A 162 11.82 4.83 -1.95
C TRP A 162 12.34 6.12 -1.33
N ASN A 163 13.49 6.05 -0.72
CA ASN A 163 14.35 7.20 -0.49
C ASN A 163 15.31 7.31 -1.70
N LEU A 164 15.06 8.25 -2.59
CA LEU A 164 15.83 8.40 -3.83
C LEU A 164 17.26 8.88 -3.62
N LYS A 165 17.56 9.48 -2.45
CA LYS A 165 18.92 9.91 -2.09
C LYS A 165 19.80 8.75 -1.65
N THR A 166 19.25 7.81 -0.90
CA THR A 166 19.99 6.65 -0.37
C THR A 166 19.83 5.40 -1.22
N GLY A 167 18.80 5.34 -2.07
CA GLY A 167 18.40 4.14 -2.80
C GLY A 167 17.72 3.10 -1.92
N GLU A 168 17.32 3.48 -0.70
CA GLU A 168 16.68 2.57 0.25
C GLU A 168 15.19 2.46 -0.02
N GLU A 169 14.71 1.22 -0.11
CA GLU A 169 13.30 0.90 -0.28
C GLU A 169 12.70 0.38 1.03
N ARG A 170 11.50 0.89 1.37
CA ARG A 170 10.67 0.39 2.47
C ARG A 170 9.44 -0.30 1.90
N TYR A 171 9.23 -1.55 2.28
CA TYR A 171 8.10 -2.37 1.82
C TYR A 171 7.69 -3.37 2.90
N LEU A 172 6.46 -3.86 2.82
CA LEU A 172 5.99 -4.92 3.70
C LEU A 172 6.44 -6.29 3.20
N THR A 173 6.76 -7.18 4.14
CA THR A 173 7.00 -8.59 3.85
C THR A 173 6.13 -9.43 4.77
N SER A 174 5.34 -10.33 4.21
CA SER A 174 4.48 -11.23 4.97
C SER A 174 5.28 -12.06 5.99
N TRP A 175 4.61 -12.57 7.00
CA TRP A 175 5.15 -13.65 7.79
C TRP A 175 5.21 -14.93 6.96
N LYS A 176 6.14 -15.81 7.29
CA LYS A 176 6.26 -17.14 6.66
C LYS A 176 5.05 -18.01 6.99
N SER A 177 4.57 -17.96 8.23
CA SER A 177 3.35 -18.61 8.70
C SER A 177 2.78 -17.89 9.91
N ALA A 178 1.63 -18.31 10.42
CA ALA A 178 1.04 -17.77 11.65
C ALA A 178 1.92 -17.99 12.90
N ASP A 179 2.80 -18.99 12.86
CA ASP A 179 3.70 -19.39 13.95
C ASP A 179 5.16 -18.91 13.74
N ASP A 180 5.46 -18.29 12.58
CA ASP A 180 6.82 -17.91 12.20
C ASP A 180 6.84 -16.53 11.54
N PRO A 181 7.30 -15.46 12.25
CA PRO A 181 7.37 -14.10 11.72
C PRO A 181 8.56 -13.86 10.79
N SER A 182 9.40 -14.85 10.52
CA SER A 182 10.46 -14.73 9.51
C SER A 182 9.87 -14.34 8.14
N PRO A 183 10.63 -13.68 7.25
CA PRO A 183 10.15 -13.25 5.96
C PRO A 183 9.49 -14.38 5.16
N GLY A 184 8.23 -14.17 4.78
CA GLY A 184 7.46 -15.05 3.91
C GLY A 184 7.70 -14.75 2.43
N ASN A 185 6.84 -15.30 1.59
CA ASN A 185 7.01 -15.25 0.14
C ASN A 185 6.41 -14.00 -0.52
N PHE A 186 5.63 -13.21 0.22
CA PHE A 186 4.89 -12.08 -0.34
C PHE A 186 5.46 -10.75 0.14
N THR A 187 5.57 -9.80 -0.78
CA THR A 187 5.94 -8.41 -0.50
C THR A 187 4.84 -7.46 -1.01
N TYR A 188 4.65 -6.34 -0.32
CA TYR A 188 3.78 -5.25 -0.75
C TYR A 188 4.60 -3.98 -0.85
N ARG A 189 4.74 -3.46 -2.06
CA ARG A 189 5.71 -2.42 -2.40
C ARG A 189 5.14 -1.38 -3.34
N LEU A 190 5.79 -0.21 -3.37
CA LEU A 190 5.50 0.87 -4.31
C LEU A 190 6.44 0.78 -5.51
N ASP A 191 5.87 0.77 -6.73
CA ASP A 191 6.63 1.01 -7.95
C ASP A 191 6.64 2.51 -8.25
N GLU A 192 7.82 3.05 -8.46
CA GLU A 192 8.06 4.47 -8.75
C GLU A 192 8.11 4.80 -10.23
N ASN A 193 8.08 3.78 -11.11
CA ASN A 193 8.20 3.98 -12.55
C ASN A 193 6.93 4.62 -13.12
N GLY A 194 7.00 5.92 -13.40
CA GLY A 194 5.90 6.73 -13.91
C GLY A 194 4.96 7.19 -12.79
N LEU A 195 3.66 6.87 -12.90
CA LEU A 195 2.70 7.14 -11.84
C LEU A 195 2.80 6.06 -10.76
N PRO A 196 2.94 6.44 -9.48
CA PRO A 196 3.08 5.48 -8.39
C PRO A 196 1.94 4.48 -8.33
N GLN A 197 2.24 3.20 -8.19
CA GLN A 197 1.27 2.10 -8.00
C GLN A 197 1.79 1.10 -6.97
N LEU A 198 0.88 0.37 -6.35
CA LEU A 198 1.21 -0.62 -5.34
C LEU A 198 1.08 -2.02 -5.91
N PHE A 199 2.03 -2.89 -5.58
CA PHE A 199 2.09 -4.27 -6.03
C PHE A 199 2.14 -5.25 -4.86
N ILE A 200 1.56 -6.43 -5.07
CA ILE A 200 1.90 -7.62 -4.27
C ILE A 200 2.70 -8.53 -5.19
N ASP A 201 3.91 -8.89 -4.74
CA ASP A 201 4.75 -9.84 -5.44
C ASP A 201 4.88 -11.13 -4.61
N ARG A 202 5.00 -12.26 -5.30
CA ARG A 202 5.41 -13.55 -4.74
C ARG A 202 6.78 -13.89 -5.31
N GLY A 203 7.83 -13.61 -4.53
CA GLY A 203 9.20 -13.64 -5.05
C GLY A 203 9.36 -12.59 -6.15
N SER A 204 9.68 -13.01 -7.38
CA SER A 204 9.81 -12.13 -8.55
C SER A 204 8.54 -12.00 -9.41
N VAL A 205 7.44 -12.62 -8.98
CA VAL A 205 6.20 -12.69 -9.78
C VAL A 205 5.17 -11.73 -9.20
N LYS A 206 4.74 -10.73 -9.98
CA LYS A 206 3.58 -9.89 -9.65
C LYS A 206 2.32 -10.73 -9.57
N ILE A 207 1.57 -10.62 -8.47
CA ILE A 207 0.30 -11.32 -8.28
C ILE A 207 -0.90 -10.39 -8.14
N TYR A 208 -0.63 -9.12 -7.82
CA TYR A 208 -1.66 -8.08 -7.71
C TYR A 208 -1.05 -6.72 -8.02
N ARG A 209 -1.86 -5.82 -8.54
CA ARG A 209 -1.53 -4.42 -8.77
C ARG A 209 -2.74 -3.55 -8.48
N THR A 210 -2.57 -2.42 -7.80
CA THR A 210 -3.54 -1.32 -7.86
C THR A 210 -3.48 -0.68 -9.25
N GLY A 211 -4.45 0.17 -9.59
CA GLY A 211 -4.19 1.17 -10.64
C GLY A 211 -3.20 2.23 -10.14
N PRO A 212 -2.67 3.07 -11.04
CA PRO A 212 -1.81 4.19 -10.66
C PRO A 212 -2.51 5.17 -9.74
N TRP A 213 -1.72 5.94 -8.99
CA TRP A 213 -2.20 7.05 -8.19
C TRP A 213 -2.76 8.17 -9.10
N ASN A 214 -3.95 8.67 -8.79
CA ASN A 214 -4.64 9.72 -9.56
C ASN A 214 -4.80 11.03 -8.79
N GLY A 215 -3.95 11.30 -7.80
CA GLY A 215 -4.01 12.49 -6.96
C GLY A 215 -4.97 12.39 -5.77
N ILE A 216 -5.84 11.38 -5.71
CA ILE A 216 -6.84 11.19 -4.65
C ILE A 216 -6.77 9.77 -4.07
N GLY A 217 -6.49 8.79 -4.90
CA GLY A 217 -6.43 7.39 -4.52
C GLY A 217 -5.78 6.54 -5.60
N PHE A 218 -5.53 5.28 -5.27
CA PHE A 218 -5.09 4.29 -6.24
C PHE A 218 -6.30 3.77 -7.02
N GLY A 219 -6.14 3.58 -8.32
CA GLY A 219 -7.15 2.95 -9.16
C GLY A 219 -7.51 1.55 -8.67
N ALA A 220 -8.76 1.15 -8.83
CA ALA A 220 -9.29 -0.15 -8.39
C ALA A 220 -9.18 -0.42 -6.88
N VAL A 221 -9.09 0.62 -6.05
CA VAL A 221 -9.21 0.54 -4.59
C VAL A 221 -10.52 1.20 -4.16
N PRO A 222 -11.27 0.65 -3.18
CA PRO A 222 -12.57 1.18 -2.78
C PRO A 222 -12.55 2.68 -2.44
N ALA A 223 -13.53 3.42 -2.95
CA ALA A 223 -13.65 4.86 -2.74
C ALA A 223 -14.10 5.28 -1.32
N VAL A 224 -14.44 4.31 -0.46
CA VAL A 224 -14.78 4.53 0.97
C VAL A 224 -13.62 5.09 1.81
N GLN A 225 -12.45 5.21 1.22
CA GLN A 225 -11.22 5.69 1.86
C GLN A 225 -11.40 7.01 2.61
N ASN A 226 -12.13 7.96 2.03
CA ASN A 226 -12.22 9.33 2.57
C ASN A 226 -13.02 9.46 3.87
N LEU A 227 -13.79 8.45 4.25
CA LEU A 227 -14.59 8.48 5.49
C LEU A 227 -13.84 7.90 6.70
N VAL A 228 -12.88 7.03 6.46
CA VAL A 228 -12.19 6.26 7.51
C VAL A 228 -10.70 6.59 7.55
N PHE A 229 -10.08 6.79 6.40
CA PHE A 229 -8.67 7.17 6.27
C PHE A 229 -8.42 7.93 4.97
N LYS A 230 -7.36 8.72 4.97
CA LYS A 230 -6.87 9.47 3.80
C LYS A 230 -5.56 8.84 3.32
N PRO A 231 -5.51 8.21 2.14
CA PRO A 231 -4.25 7.80 1.54
C PRO A 231 -3.46 9.02 1.07
N ILE A 232 -2.16 8.95 1.17
CA ILE A 232 -1.22 10.01 0.79
C ILE A 232 -0.12 9.37 -0.04
N VAL A 233 0.19 9.98 -1.19
CA VAL A 233 1.37 9.67 -1.98
C VAL A 233 2.17 10.95 -2.13
N ILE A 234 3.44 10.87 -1.78
CA ILE A 234 4.42 11.93 -2.01
C ILE A 234 5.37 11.42 -3.09
N SER A 235 5.58 12.24 -4.09
CA SER A 235 6.55 12.00 -5.16
C SER A 235 7.30 13.29 -5.43
N ASN A 236 8.59 13.32 -5.11
CA ASN A 236 9.49 14.44 -5.33
C ASN A 236 10.90 13.94 -5.64
N GLU A 237 11.85 14.84 -5.84
CA GLU A 237 13.24 14.52 -6.16
C GLU A 237 14.01 13.73 -5.08
N ASN A 238 13.48 13.66 -3.85
CA ASN A 238 14.15 13.04 -2.71
C ASN A 238 13.54 11.70 -2.31
N GLU A 239 12.21 11.58 -2.44
CA GLU A 239 11.47 10.39 -2.01
C GLU A 239 10.18 10.19 -2.80
N VAL A 240 9.81 8.93 -3.01
CA VAL A 240 8.51 8.52 -3.53
C VAL A 240 7.94 7.50 -2.55
N TYR A 241 6.85 7.83 -1.88
CA TYR A 241 6.26 6.91 -0.90
C TYR A 241 4.74 7.04 -0.79
N HIS A 242 4.13 5.98 -0.34
CA HIS A 242 2.74 5.91 0.13
C HIS A 242 2.72 5.83 1.65
N THR A 243 1.80 6.58 2.23
CA THR A 243 1.37 6.49 3.63
C THR A 243 -0.12 6.74 3.74
N TYR A 244 -0.67 6.75 4.94
CA TYR A 244 -2.05 7.17 5.19
C TYR A 244 -2.20 7.82 6.56
N GLU A 245 -3.26 8.60 6.70
CA GLU A 245 -3.73 9.17 7.96
C GLU A 245 -5.10 8.59 8.28
N ALA A 246 -5.37 8.28 9.55
CA ALA A 246 -6.72 7.97 10.01
C ALA A 246 -7.58 9.24 9.97
N ALA A 247 -8.84 9.12 9.58
CA ALA A 247 -9.77 10.27 9.54
C ALA A 247 -10.09 10.85 10.92
N SER A 248 -9.85 10.09 11.98
CA SER A 248 -9.99 10.48 13.39
C SER A 248 -9.04 9.68 14.27
N GLU A 249 -8.53 10.29 15.33
CA GLU A 249 -7.70 9.61 16.34
C GLU A 249 -8.44 8.47 17.06
N ALA A 250 -9.77 8.50 17.07
CA ALA A 250 -10.60 7.43 17.64
C ALA A 250 -10.61 6.15 16.78
N ILE A 251 -10.11 6.22 15.53
CA ILE A 251 -10.11 5.08 14.62
C ILE A 251 -8.78 4.34 14.71
N THR A 252 -8.81 3.15 15.28
CA THR A 252 -7.67 2.23 15.28
C THR A 252 -7.74 1.34 14.05
N MET A 253 -6.71 1.41 13.19
CA MET A 253 -6.66 0.65 11.95
C MET A 253 -5.24 0.28 11.56
N ARG A 254 -5.13 -0.74 10.70
CA ARG A 254 -3.87 -1.15 10.06
C ARG A 254 -4.11 -1.70 8.67
N LEU A 255 -3.08 -1.67 7.83
CA LEU A 255 -3.02 -2.46 6.61
C LEU A 255 -2.09 -3.64 6.88
N TRP A 256 -2.54 -4.85 6.60
CA TRP A 256 -1.82 -6.09 6.90
C TRP A 256 -1.65 -6.95 5.66
N LEU A 257 -0.41 -7.31 5.37
CA LEU A 257 -0.06 -8.30 4.35
C LEU A 257 0.02 -9.66 5.01
N ASN A 258 -0.98 -10.50 4.80
CA ASN A 258 -1.03 -11.82 5.42
C ASN A 258 -0.14 -12.85 4.69
N GLN A 259 0.07 -13.99 5.32
CA GLN A 259 0.92 -15.07 4.80
C GLN A 259 0.36 -15.77 3.54
N SER A 260 -0.87 -15.47 3.15
CA SER A 260 -1.49 -15.97 1.92
C SER A 260 -1.38 -14.99 0.74
N GLY A 261 -0.73 -13.83 0.95
CA GLY A 261 -0.54 -12.81 -0.08
C GLY A 261 -1.73 -11.87 -0.28
N TYR A 262 -2.61 -11.76 0.72
CA TYR A 262 -3.68 -10.76 0.72
C TYR A 262 -3.25 -9.54 1.53
N VAL A 263 -3.47 -8.37 0.97
CA VAL A 263 -3.42 -7.10 1.70
C VAL A 263 -4.83 -6.80 2.21
N GLN A 264 -4.95 -6.64 3.52
CA GLN A 264 -6.23 -6.36 4.18
C GLN A 264 -6.16 -5.04 4.95
N ARG A 265 -7.13 -4.16 4.72
CA ARG A 265 -7.36 -2.99 5.57
C ARG A 265 -8.29 -3.41 6.69
N LEU A 266 -7.80 -3.30 7.92
CA LEU A 266 -8.48 -3.76 9.13
C LEU A 266 -8.78 -2.57 10.03
N ILE A 267 -9.96 -2.58 10.67
CA ILE A 267 -10.38 -1.61 11.68
C ILE A 267 -10.73 -2.35 12.96
N LEU A 268 -10.26 -1.83 14.10
CA LEU A 268 -10.59 -2.37 15.40
C LEU A 268 -11.99 -1.89 15.83
N ASN A 269 -12.90 -2.81 16.07
CA ASN A 269 -14.24 -2.49 16.53
C ASN A 269 -14.33 -2.40 18.07
N GLN A 270 -15.47 -1.97 18.59
CA GLN A 270 -15.71 -1.80 20.04
C GLN A 270 -15.61 -3.11 20.84
N ARG A 271 -15.63 -4.28 20.19
CA ARG A 271 -15.49 -5.60 20.82
C ARG A 271 -14.06 -6.09 20.85
N SER A 272 -13.08 -5.22 20.52
CA SER A 272 -11.65 -5.55 20.36
C SER A 272 -11.38 -6.65 19.33
N SER A 273 -12.24 -6.76 18.30
CA SER A 273 -12.03 -7.61 17.13
C SER A 273 -11.77 -6.77 15.88
N TRP A 274 -11.08 -7.37 14.91
CA TRP A 274 -10.70 -6.70 13.67
C TRP A 274 -11.71 -7.00 12.56
N ASP A 275 -12.36 -5.95 12.08
CA ASP A 275 -13.24 -6.03 10.91
C ASP A 275 -12.45 -5.69 9.66
N VAL A 276 -12.69 -6.45 8.58
CA VAL A 276 -12.04 -6.23 7.27
C VAL A 276 -12.83 -5.19 6.50
N LEU A 277 -12.24 -4.02 6.24
CA LEU A 277 -12.82 -3.00 5.38
C LEU A 277 -12.72 -3.38 3.91
N TYR A 278 -11.56 -3.86 3.49
CA TYR A 278 -11.35 -4.47 2.19
C TYR A 278 -10.17 -5.43 2.21
N SER A 279 -10.13 -6.31 1.22
CA SER A 279 -9.04 -7.25 0.98
C SER A 279 -8.67 -7.20 -0.50
N ALA A 280 -7.39 -7.28 -0.82
CA ALA A 280 -6.89 -7.31 -2.19
C ALA A 280 -5.86 -8.45 -2.35
N PRO A 281 -5.90 -9.21 -3.46
CA PRO A 281 -6.95 -9.23 -4.50
C PRO A 281 -8.32 -9.65 -3.94
N PHE A 282 -9.44 -9.15 -4.48
CA PHE A 282 -10.77 -9.37 -3.90
C PHE A 282 -11.68 -10.28 -4.74
N ASP A 283 -11.38 -10.47 -6.03
CA ASP A 283 -12.14 -11.32 -6.93
C ASP A 283 -11.26 -11.95 -8.01
N LYS A 284 -11.91 -12.67 -8.97
CA LYS A 284 -11.22 -13.35 -10.08
C LYS A 284 -10.44 -12.39 -11.02
N CYS A 285 -10.81 -11.10 -11.04
CA CYS A 285 -10.13 -10.06 -11.82
C CYS A 285 -9.09 -9.28 -11.00
N GLY A 286 -8.99 -9.52 -9.70
CA GLY A 286 -8.02 -8.88 -8.82
C GLY A 286 -6.59 -9.39 -9.04
N SER A 287 -6.42 -10.63 -9.50
CA SER A 287 -5.09 -11.17 -9.78
C SER A 287 -4.46 -10.51 -11.00
N TYR A 288 -3.16 -10.22 -10.93
CA TYR A 288 -2.41 -9.61 -12.01
C TYR A 288 -2.42 -10.49 -13.26
N GLY A 289 -2.77 -9.90 -14.40
CA GLY A 289 -2.80 -10.61 -15.67
C GLY A 289 -3.85 -11.72 -15.75
N SER A 290 -4.95 -11.62 -15.02
CA SER A 290 -6.06 -12.60 -15.04
C SER A 290 -6.57 -12.90 -16.44
N CYS A 291 -6.57 -11.89 -17.31
CA CYS A 291 -6.79 -11.99 -18.74
C CYS A 291 -5.49 -11.70 -19.49
N GLY A 292 -5.41 -12.11 -20.74
CA GLY A 292 -4.23 -11.90 -21.58
C GLY A 292 -4.11 -10.46 -22.09
N VAL A 293 -3.20 -10.24 -23.02
CA VAL A 293 -2.99 -8.93 -23.66
C VAL A 293 -4.23 -8.51 -24.47
N ASN A 294 -4.48 -7.20 -24.51
CA ASN A 294 -5.57 -6.56 -25.25
C ASN A 294 -6.96 -7.10 -24.91
N SER A 295 -7.10 -7.56 -23.66
CA SER A 295 -8.35 -8.05 -23.10
C SER A 295 -8.70 -7.30 -21.82
N ILE A 296 -9.98 -7.33 -21.46
CA ILE A 296 -10.52 -6.72 -20.26
C ILE A 296 -11.12 -7.80 -19.36
N CYS A 297 -10.81 -7.74 -18.06
CA CYS A 297 -11.42 -8.61 -17.06
C CYS A 297 -12.64 -7.94 -16.42
N SER A 298 -13.77 -8.66 -16.34
CA SER A 298 -14.95 -8.22 -15.61
C SER A 298 -15.46 -9.33 -14.70
N SER A 299 -15.57 -9.05 -13.41
CA SER A 299 -16.12 -10.00 -12.44
C SER A 299 -17.65 -10.15 -12.56
N ARG A 300 -18.31 -9.25 -13.28
CA ARG A 300 -19.78 -9.25 -13.51
C ARG A 300 -20.20 -10.25 -14.56
N ARG A 301 -19.28 -10.77 -15.40
CA ARG A 301 -19.55 -11.69 -16.49
C ARG A 301 -19.25 -13.13 -16.10
N ALA A 302 -19.97 -14.08 -16.72
CA ALA A 302 -19.69 -15.51 -16.56
C ALA A 302 -18.27 -15.82 -17.07
N ASP A 303 -17.98 -15.43 -18.32
CA ASP A 303 -16.63 -15.38 -18.87
C ASP A 303 -15.99 -14.06 -18.47
N ALA A 304 -15.04 -14.15 -17.53
CA ALA A 304 -14.41 -12.96 -16.98
C ALA A 304 -13.62 -12.16 -18.01
N CYS A 305 -13.02 -12.84 -19.00
CA CYS A 305 -12.12 -12.24 -20.00
C CYS A 305 -12.83 -12.03 -21.33
N GLU A 306 -12.72 -10.83 -21.86
CA GLU A 306 -13.23 -10.45 -23.17
C GLU A 306 -12.19 -9.64 -23.93
N CYS A 307 -12.07 -9.84 -25.24
CA CYS A 307 -11.23 -8.97 -26.07
C CYS A 307 -11.79 -7.54 -26.10
N ILE A 308 -10.92 -6.57 -26.07
CA ILE A 308 -11.29 -5.17 -26.31
C ILE A 308 -11.94 -5.06 -27.70
N LYS A 309 -12.94 -4.20 -27.85
CA LYS A 309 -13.58 -3.94 -29.14
C LYS A 309 -12.53 -3.66 -30.22
N GLY A 310 -12.65 -4.32 -31.39
CA GLY A 310 -11.66 -4.28 -32.49
C GLY A 310 -10.48 -5.22 -32.32
N PHE A 311 -10.56 -6.13 -31.33
CA PHE A 311 -9.61 -7.21 -31.12
C PHE A 311 -10.33 -8.54 -31.09
N ILE A 312 -9.65 -9.59 -31.52
CA ILE A 312 -10.19 -10.96 -31.57
C ILE A 312 -9.24 -11.93 -30.88
N SER A 313 -9.76 -13.02 -30.36
CA SER A 313 -8.95 -14.08 -29.75
C SER A 313 -8.14 -14.81 -30.82
N LYS A 314 -6.88 -15.13 -30.54
CA LYS A 314 -6.01 -15.92 -31.42
C LYS A 314 -6.49 -17.36 -31.60
N SER A 315 -7.12 -17.93 -30.58
CA SER A 315 -7.69 -19.30 -30.56
C SER A 315 -8.72 -19.40 -29.45
N GLN A 316 -9.57 -20.44 -29.48
CA GLN A 316 -10.60 -20.67 -28.46
C GLN A 316 -10.04 -20.82 -27.04
N GLU A 317 -8.79 -21.25 -26.89
CA GLU A 317 -8.15 -21.45 -25.58
C GLU A 317 -7.28 -20.25 -25.15
N SER A 318 -7.00 -19.31 -26.06
CA SER A 318 -6.12 -18.17 -25.77
C SER A 318 -6.90 -17.02 -25.16
N LYS A 319 -6.44 -16.54 -23.99
CA LYS A 319 -6.90 -15.29 -23.41
C LYS A 319 -6.27 -14.05 -24.07
N ASN A 320 -5.30 -14.23 -24.95
CA ASN A 320 -4.62 -13.14 -25.66
C ASN A 320 -5.45 -12.72 -26.89
N CYS A 321 -5.63 -11.42 -27.04
CA CYS A 321 -6.34 -10.83 -28.16
C CYS A 321 -5.38 -10.09 -29.08
N VAL A 322 -5.63 -10.13 -30.38
CA VAL A 322 -4.90 -9.40 -31.42
C VAL A 322 -5.84 -8.47 -32.13
N ARG A 323 -5.31 -7.41 -32.70
CA ARG A 323 -6.11 -6.49 -33.52
C ARG A 323 -6.75 -7.24 -34.69
N GLU A 324 -8.03 -7.02 -34.90
CA GLU A 324 -8.74 -7.54 -36.09
C GLU A 324 -8.21 -6.90 -37.38
N SER A 325 -7.87 -5.62 -37.31
CA SER A 325 -7.26 -4.86 -38.39
C SER A 325 -6.04 -4.10 -37.88
N SER A 326 -4.91 -4.16 -38.61
CA SER A 326 -3.70 -3.43 -38.25
C SER A 326 -3.91 -1.91 -38.33
N LEU A 327 -3.20 -1.17 -37.48
CA LEU A 327 -3.04 0.27 -37.62
C LEU A 327 -2.09 0.54 -38.77
N ASP A 328 -2.42 1.47 -39.64
CA ASP A 328 -1.62 1.87 -40.81
C ASP A 328 -1.28 3.38 -40.83
N CYS A 329 -1.69 4.10 -39.78
CA CYS A 329 -1.52 5.54 -39.62
C CYS A 329 -2.20 6.38 -40.70
N GLN A 330 -3.22 5.84 -41.32
CA GLN A 330 -3.97 6.56 -42.34
C GLN A 330 -5.12 7.38 -41.70
N LYS A 331 -5.71 8.25 -42.51
CA LYS A 331 -6.88 9.02 -42.14
C LYS A 331 -8.05 8.08 -41.83
N GLY A 332 -8.77 8.36 -40.74
CA GLY A 332 -9.96 7.62 -40.33
C GLY A 332 -9.72 6.68 -39.13
N GLU A 333 -8.50 6.56 -38.64
CA GLU A 333 -8.25 5.96 -37.33
C GLU A 333 -8.85 6.82 -36.22
N GLY A 334 -9.26 6.19 -35.15
CA GLY A 334 -9.84 6.85 -33.96
C GLY A 334 -9.80 5.93 -32.75
N PHE A 335 -10.63 6.22 -31.77
CA PHE A 335 -10.55 5.54 -30.49
C PHE A 335 -11.89 4.94 -30.07
N THR A 336 -11.84 3.75 -29.46
CA THR A 336 -12.95 3.21 -28.66
C THR A 336 -12.67 3.52 -27.20
N ARG A 337 -13.71 3.91 -26.45
CA ARG A 337 -13.61 4.27 -25.04
C ARG A 337 -13.92 3.06 -24.15
N LEU A 338 -13.03 2.72 -23.26
CA LEU A 338 -13.26 1.85 -22.11
C LEU A 338 -13.60 2.72 -20.91
N VAL A 339 -14.77 2.53 -20.34
CA VAL A 339 -15.29 3.40 -19.27
C VAL A 339 -15.03 2.79 -17.92
N GLY A 340 -14.47 3.57 -16.99
CA GLY A 340 -14.35 3.19 -15.59
C GLY A 340 -13.51 1.94 -15.36
N VAL A 341 -12.30 1.87 -15.93
CA VAL A 341 -11.42 0.71 -15.82
C VAL A 341 -10.21 0.98 -14.95
N LYS A 342 -9.65 -0.07 -14.33
CA LYS A 342 -8.25 -0.06 -13.93
C LYS A 342 -7.42 0.02 -15.20
N VAL A 343 -6.68 1.10 -15.38
CA VAL A 343 -5.92 1.34 -16.60
C VAL A 343 -4.85 0.25 -16.84
N PRO A 344 -4.42 0.03 -18.10
CA PRO A 344 -3.36 -0.93 -18.42
C PRO A 344 -2.10 -0.70 -17.56
N ASP A 345 -1.35 -1.78 -17.31
CA ASP A 345 -0.07 -1.66 -16.61
C ASP A 345 0.90 -0.77 -17.39
N LEU A 346 1.79 -0.09 -16.66
CA LEU A 346 2.76 0.87 -17.17
C LEU A 346 4.02 0.15 -17.69
N LEU A 347 3.85 -0.79 -18.63
CA LEU A 347 4.95 -1.57 -19.20
C LEU A 347 5.71 -0.80 -20.29
N LYS A 348 4.98 -0.20 -21.22
CA LYS A 348 5.50 0.68 -22.27
C LYS A 348 4.58 1.89 -22.37
N PHE A 349 4.97 2.96 -21.75
CA PHE A 349 4.14 4.15 -21.61
C PHE A 349 4.96 5.43 -21.72
N GLN A 350 4.27 6.53 -21.93
CA GLN A 350 4.78 7.89 -21.81
C GLN A 350 3.77 8.74 -21.05
N LEU A 351 4.24 9.45 -20.04
CA LEU A 351 3.44 10.42 -19.29
C LEU A 351 3.87 11.83 -19.71
N ASN A 352 2.92 12.66 -20.12
CA ASN A 352 3.14 14.08 -20.37
C ASN A 352 2.22 14.90 -19.45
N GLU A 353 2.78 15.45 -18.39
CA GLU A 353 2.06 16.22 -17.39
C GLU A 353 1.65 17.62 -17.87
N SER A 354 2.15 18.06 -19.02
CA SER A 354 1.90 19.39 -19.58
C SER A 354 0.74 19.41 -20.58
N LEU A 355 0.30 18.24 -21.06
CA LEU A 355 -0.76 18.15 -22.06
C LEU A 355 -2.14 18.19 -21.38
N ASN A 356 -2.98 19.06 -21.93
CA ASN A 356 -4.39 19.07 -21.56
C ASN A 356 -5.16 17.91 -22.25
N PRO A 357 -6.35 17.54 -21.76
CA PRO A 357 -7.11 16.40 -22.26
C PRO A 357 -7.39 16.43 -23.78
N THR A 358 -7.68 17.58 -24.34
CA THR A 358 -8.02 17.73 -25.78
C THR A 358 -6.82 17.52 -26.71
N ARG A 359 -5.60 17.66 -26.20
CA ARG A 359 -4.36 17.45 -26.96
C ARG A 359 -3.84 16.01 -26.86
N CYS A 360 -4.23 15.27 -25.82
CA CYS A 360 -3.76 13.90 -25.60
C CYS A 360 -4.12 12.97 -26.76
N GLU A 361 -5.36 13.03 -27.25
CA GLU A 361 -5.82 12.30 -28.43
C GLU A 361 -5.00 12.64 -29.67
N ALA A 362 -4.81 13.94 -29.92
CA ALA A 362 -4.07 14.41 -31.08
C ALA A 362 -2.60 13.99 -31.06
N GLU A 363 -1.95 13.97 -29.87
CA GLU A 363 -0.58 13.50 -29.73
C GLU A 363 -0.47 11.98 -29.95
N CYS A 364 -1.39 11.19 -29.43
CA CYS A 364 -1.43 9.74 -29.69
C CYS A 364 -1.67 9.43 -31.17
N LEU A 365 -2.51 10.21 -31.87
CA LEU A 365 -2.74 10.03 -33.31
C LEU A 365 -1.50 10.35 -34.17
N LYS A 366 -0.66 11.30 -33.76
CA LYS A 366 0.57 11.64 -34.48
C LYS A 366 1.61 10.54 -34.42
N ASP A 367 1.65 9.78 -33.34
CA ASP A 367 2.60 8.69 -33.16
C ASP A 367 1.94 7.35 -33.53
N CYS A 368 2.41 6.74 -34.63
CA CYS A 368 1.90 5.48 -35.13
C CYS A 368 2.05 4.30 -34.15
N SER A 369 2.99 4.39 -33.24
CA SER A 369 3.20 3.36 -32.21
C SER A 369 2.27 3.52 -30.99
N CYS A 370 1.59 4.67 -30.85
CA CYS A 370 0.64 4.88 -29.77
C CYS A 370 -0.62 4.04 -29.96
N THR A 371 -0.92 3.18 -29.00
CA THR A 371 -2.02 2.20 -29.05
C THR A 371 -3.21 2.58 -28.18
N ALA A 372 -3.00 3.40 -27.16
CA ALA A 372 -4.05 3.89 -26.28
C ALA A 372 -3.60 5.15 -25.53
N TYR A 373 -4.55 5.92 -25.03
CA TYR A 373 -4.28 7.02 -24.10
C TYR A 373 -5.34 7.11 -23.01
N ALA A 374 -4.99 7.81 -21.93
CA ALA A 374 -5.91 8.22 -20.87
C ALA A 374 -5.54 9.62 -20.36
N ASN A 375 -6.55 10.36 -19.93
CA ASN A 375 -6.36 11.62 -19.21
C ASN A 375 -6.35 11.31 -17.72
N MET A 376 -5.19 11.43 -17.07
CA MET A 376 -4.98 11.08 -15.68
C MET A 376 -4.82 12.35 -14.83
N ASN A 377 -5.40 12.37 -13.64
CA ASN A 377 -4.98 13.33 -12.63
C ASN A 377 -3.60 12.92 -12.13
N VAL A 378 -2.60 13.78 -12.32
CA VAL A 378 -1.20 13.49 -11.95
C VAL A 378 -0.77 14.15 -10.65
N SER A 379 -1.38 15.28 -10.28
CA SER A 379 -1.17 15.99 -9.00
C SER A 379 -2.25 17.03 -8.82
N GLU A 380 -2.52 17.47 -7.60
CA GLU A 380 -3.45 18.52 -7.14
C GLU A 380 -4.18 19.31 -8.24
N GLY A 381 -5.16 18.66 -8.91
CA GLY A 381 -6.00 19.29 -9.93
C GLY A 381 -5.36 19.44 -11.31
N ARG A 382 -4.15 18.94 -11.56
CA ARG A 382 -3.53 18.89 -12.89
C ARG A 382 -3.83 17.57 -13.58
N THR A 383 -4.28 17.64 -14.81
CA THR A 383 -4.52 16.49 -15.67
C THR A 383 -3.35 16.33 -16.63
N GLY A 384 -2.75 15.13 -16.67
CA GLY A 384 -1.71 14.76 -17.63
C GLY A 384 -2.23 13.77 -18.67
N CYS A 385 -1.47 13.61 -19.72
CA CYS A 385 -1.70 12.64 -20.78
C CYS A 385 -0.84 11.41 -20.59
N LEU A 386 -1.46 10.26 -20.37
CA LEU A 386 -0.80 8.96 -20.30
C LEU A 386 -1.05 8.21 -21.59
N MET A 387 0.00 7.80 -22.28
CA MET A 387 -0.05 7.09 -23.55
C MET A 387 0.65 5.73 -23.42
N TRP A 388 0.08 4.70 -24.05
CA TRP A 388 0.67 3.36 -24.13
C TRP A 388 1.12 3.03 -25.53
N PHE A 389 2.17 2.19 -25.60
CA PHE A 389 2.80 1.77 -26.84
C PHE A 389 2.93 0.24 -26.86
N GLY A 390 2.28 -0.41 -27.81
CA GLY A 390 2.22 -1.87 -27.90
C GLY A 390 0.96 -2.48 -27.29
N ASP A 391 1.08 -3.73 -26.82
CA ASP A 391 -0.04 -4.46 -26.24
C ASP A 391 -0.43 -3.89 -24.89
N LEU A 392 -1.74 -3.83 -24.63
CA LEU A 392 -2.31 -3.41 -23.36
C LEU A 392 -2.49 -4.62 -22.44
N PHE A 393 -2.09 -4.50 -21.19
CA PHE A 393 -2.08 -5.63 -20.25
C PHE A 393 -2.71 -5.26 -18.89
N ASP A 394 -3.40 -6.25 -18.29
CA ASP A 394 -3.98 -6.15 -16.94
C ASP A 394 -5.01 -5.03 -16.79
N ILE A 395 -5.99 -5.00 -17.71
CA ILE A 395 -7.12 -4.09 -17.65
C ILE A 395 -8.29 -4.78 -16.92
N THR A 396 -8.90 -4.08 -15.98
CA THR A 396 -10.02 -4.60 -15.22
C THR A 396 -11.17 -3.58 -15.22
N GLU A 397 -12.38 -4.02 -15.55
CA GLU A 397 -13.59 -3.26 -15.32
C GLU A 397 -13.85 -3.17 -13.83
N VAL A 398 -13.93 -1.96 -13.28
CA VAL A 398 -14.14 -1.77 -11.84
C VAL A 398 -15.61 -1.50 -11.52
N ALA A 399 -16.06 -1.93 -10.34
CA ALA A 399 -17.39 -1.64 -9.87
C ALA A 399 -17.53 -0.14 -9.51
N ASP A 400 -18.77 0.36 -9.51
CA ASP A 400 -19.07 1.79 -9.29
C ASP A 400 -18.55 2.35 -7.96
N MET A 401 -18.35 1.48 -6.95
CA MET A 401 -17.73 1.85 -5.67
C MET A 401 -16.22 2.05 -5.74
N TYR A 402 -15.58 1.68 -6.86
CA TYR A 402 -14.16 1.83 -7.09
C TYR A 402 -13.92 2.99 -8.07
N ARG A 403 -12.76 3.61 -7.97
CA ARG A 403 -12.34 4.64 -8.92
C ARG A 403 -11.73 3.97 -10.14
N GLY A 404 -12.43 4.07 -11.27
CA GLY A 404 -11.93 3.69 -12.57
C GLY A 404 -11.67 4.93 -13.42
N GLU A 405 -10.82 4.79 -14.39
CA GLU A 405 -10.46 5.82 -15.36
C GLU A 405 -10.95 5.43 -16.75
N ASP A 406 -11.12 6.39 -17.62
CA ASP A 406 -11.46 6.14 -19.01
C ASP A 406 -10.19 5.95 -19.84
N VAL A 407 -10.13 4.86 -20.60
CA VAL A 407 -9.04 4.55 -21.51
C VAL A 407 -9.54 4.56 -22.94
N PHE A 408 -8.86 5.26 -23.80
CA PHE A 408 -9.17 5.38 -25.22
C PHE A 408 -8.21 4.52 -26.02
N VAL A 409 -8.72 3.43 -26.61
CA VAL A 409 -7.94 2.44 -27.36
C VAL A 409 -8.05 2.73 -28.84
N ARG A 410 -6.89 2.90 -29.52
CA ARG A 410 -6.83 3.24 -30.95
C ARG A 410 -7.25 2.09 -31.82
N LEU A 411 -8.14 2.36 -32.78
CA LEU A 411 -8.66 1.42 -33.76
C LEU A 411 -8.44 1.96 -35.18
N SER A 412 -8.33 1.03 -36.15
CA SER A 412 -8.39 1.35 -37.57
C SER A 412 -9.79 1.86 -37.97
N ALA A 413 -9.90 2.51 -39.10
CA ALA A 413 -11.17 2.97 -39.67
C ALA A 413 -12.21 1.84 -39.79
N SER A 414 -11.77 0.64 -40.20
CA SER A 414 -12.63 -0.55 -40.27
C SER A 414 -13.07 -1.04 -38.89
N GLY A 415 -12.20 -0.99 -37.88
CA GLY A 415 -12.51 -1.35 -36.49
C GLY A 415 -13.50 -0.41 -35.82
N LEU A 416 -13.60 0.84 -36.29
CA LEU A 416 -14.60 1.82 -35.86
C LEU A 416 -15.96 1.64 -36.53
N GLY A 417 -16.07 0.73 -37.52
CA GLY A 417 -17.28 0.53 -38.31
C GLY A 417 -17.48 1.64 -39.37
N MET A 418 -16.47 2.45 -39.64
CA MET A 418 -16.46 3.39 -40.76
C MET A 418 -16.17 2.63 -42.04
N HIS A 419 -17.10 1.80 -42.49
CA HIS A 419 -17.10 1.35 -43.86
C HIS A 419 -17.27 2.59 -44.73
N THR A 420 -16.23 2.95 -45.51
CA THR A 420 -16.38 3.89 -46.59
C THR A 420 -17.53 3.40 -47.44
N CYS A 421 -18.68 4.08 -47.35
CA CYS A 421 -19.83 3.77 -48.17
C CYS A 421 -19.52 4.25 -49.59
N TYR A 422 -18.67 3.47 -50.30
CA TYR A 422 -18.46 3.67 -51.76
C TYR A 422 -19.82 3.58 -52.47
N ALA A 423 -20.76 2.79 -51.98
CA ALA A 423 -22.12 2.73 -52.48
C ALA A 423 -22.89 4.05 -52.27
N CYS A 424 -22.69 4.77 -51.14
CA CYS A 424 -23.31 6.08 -50.91
C CYS A 424 -22.77 7.16 -51.84
N TYR A 425 -21.46 7.13 -52.17
CA TYR A 425 -20.89 8.08 -53.11
C TYR A 425 -21.29 7.81 -54.56
N ALA A 426 -21.43 6.55 -54.96
CA ALA A 426 -21.96 6.15 -56.27
C ALA A 426 -23.44 6.53 -56.41
N PHE A 427 -24.26 6.33 -55.37
CA PHE A 427 -25.66 6.74 -55.39
C PHE A 427 -25.85 8.24 -55.42
N PHE A 428 -24.99 9.01 -54.72
CA PHE A 428 -25.02 10.48 -54.76
C PHE A 428 -24.59 11.03 -56.12
N LEU A 429 -23.63 10.39 -56.80
CA LEU A 429 -23.22 10.74 -58.16
C LEU A 429 -24.27 10.37 -59.21
N GLU A 430 -24.94 9.25 -59.05
CA GLU A 430 -26.08 8.85 -59.93
C GLU A 430 -27.27 9.79 -59.74
N VAL A 431 -27.58 10.23 -58.56
CA VAL A 431 -28.69 11.21 -58.29
C VAL A 431 -28.32 12.55 -58.89
N LEU A 432 -27.07 13.04 -58.75
CA LEU A 432 -26.61 14.30 -59.33
C LEU A 432 -26.51 14.25 -60.89
N MET A 433 -26.27 13.09 -61.45
CA MET A 433 -26.27 12.91 -62.91
C MET A 433 -27.71 12.83 -63.47
N PHE A 434 -28.67 12.27 -62.69
CA PHE A 434 -30.08 12.21 -63.12
C PHE A 434 -30.77 13.59 -63.04
N ASP A 435 -30.44 14.45 -62.08
CA ASP A 435 -30.94 15.82 -62.00
C ASP A 435 -30.48 16.71 -63.19
N ARG A 436 -29.25 16.47 -63.68
CA ARG A 436 -28.77 17.18 -64.89
C ARG A 436 -29.36 16.71 -66.21
N TYR A 437 -29.97 15.51 -66.19
CA TYR A 437 -30.63 14.96 -67.40
C TYR A 437 -32.12 15.39 -67.51
N LEU A 438 -32.70 15.94 -66.45
CA LEU A 438 -34.04 16.46 -66.43
C LEU A 438 -34.12 17.97 -66.73
N GLU A 439 -33.00 18.70 -66.77
CA GLU A 439 -32.91 20.14 -67.10
C GLU A 439 -32.39 20.40 -68.52
N SER A 440 -32.20 19.39 -69.37
CA SER A 440 -31.89 19.49 -70.80
C SER A 440 -33.10 18.95 -71.60
#